data_44c75c5ff44f49b4430308a06ad36a7a
#
_entry.id   44c75c5ff44f49b4430308a06ad36a7a
#
_cell.length_a   1.000
_cell.length_b   1.000
_cell.length_c   1.000
_cell.angle_alpha   90.00
_cell.angle_beta   90.00
_cell.angle_gamma   90.00
#
_symmetry.space_group_name_H-M   'P 1'
#
loop_
_entity.id
_entity.type
_entity.pdbx_description
1 polymer ?
#
loop_
_entity_poly.entity_id
_entity_poly.type
_entity_poly.pdbx_seq_one_letter_code
_entity_poly.pdbx_strand_id
1 'polypeptide(L)'
;MIKKLLLILTFLMVSYGKTGEIIFEGTGKADINGYTFNDNSSYKLYRSNGHWKSSTGDFGLHTCMGTVTSDKNGKNGFNVYCKNTSQKDDYFIMKIYRDSEYQESGAGRAIIVEASKNYSHLIGAECSHAVTYLKSSDYFAMQKCKFR
;
A
#
# COMPACT_ATOMS: atom_id res chain seq x y z
N MET A 1 -26.03 21.30 59.45
CA MET A 1 -25.47 20.10 58.80
C MET A 1 -25.53 20.32 57.33
N ILE A 2 -24.42 20.72 56.70
CA ILE A 2 -24.34 21.03 55.26
C ILE A 2 -23.74 19.79 54.56
N LYS A 3 -24.56 19.08 53.80
CA LYS A 3 -24.10 17.95 52.98
C LYS A 3 -23.31 18.51 51.80
N LYS A 4 -22.00 18.29 51.80
CA LYS A 4 -21.12 18.56 50.66
C LYS A 4 -21.41 17.55 49.55
N LEU A 5 -22.07 18.00 48.50
CA LEU A 5 -22.25 17.23 47.25
C LEU A 5 -20.94 17.30 46.47
N LEU A 6 -20.18 16.22 46.46
CA LEU A 6 -18.94 16.10 45.72
C LEU A 6 -19.31 15.74 44.26
N LEU A 7 -19.28 16.73 43.38
CA LEU A 7 -19.51 16.56 41.95
C LEU A 7 -18.22 15.98 41.35
N ILE A 8 -18.18 14.66 41.10
CA ILE A 8 -17.09 14.01 40.39
C ILE A 8 -17.29 14.28 38.89
N LEU A 9 -16.57 15.28 38.40
CA LEU A 9 -16.48 15.59 37.01
C LEU A 9 -15.52 14.57 36.35
N THR A 10 -16.05 13.45 35.85
CA THR A 10 -15.29 12.51 35.04
C THR A 10 -14.98 13.16 33.69
N PHE A 11 -13.78 13.68 33.55
CA PHE A 11 -13.23 14.10 32.29
C PHE A 11 -13.05 12.85 31.39
N LEU A 12 -14.02 12.59 30.55
CA LEU A 12 -13.86 11.66 29.41
C LEU A 12 -12.81 12.28 28.48
N MET A 13 -11.56 11.89 28.66
CA MET A 13 -10.51 12.14 27.68
C MET A 13 -10.85 11.35 26.41
N VAL A 14 -11.64 11.94 25.54
CA VAL A 14 -11.79 11.46 24.17
C VAL A 14 -10.44 11.67 23.50
N SER A 15 -9.66 10.62 23.40
CA SER A 15 -8.45 10.61 22.61
C SER A 15 -8.86 10.78 21.14
N TYR A 16 -8.88 12.03 20.65
CA TYR A 16 -8.95 12.29 19.23
C TYR A 16 -7.68 11.73 18.61
N GLY A 17 -7.77 10.53 18.06
CA GLY A 17 -6.71 9.97 17.22
C GLY A 17 -6.46 10.97 16.09
N LYS A 18 -5.25 11.53 16.03
CA LYS A 18 -4.85 12.40 14.92
C LYS A 18 -4.92 11.58 13.64
N THR A 19 -5.93 11.83 12.82
CA THR A 19 -5.95 11.30 11.46
C THR A 19 -4.82 11.97 10.69
N GLY A 20 -3.90 11.18 10.20
CA GLY A 20 -2.78 11.63 9.38
C GLY A 20 -2.92 11.17 7.93
N GLU A 21 -2.18 11.85 7.08
CA GLU A 21 -2.02 11.49 5.68
C GLU A 21 -0.53 11.41 5.35
N ILE A 22 -0.14 10.40 4.59
CA ILE A 22 1.21 10.23 4.07
C ILE A 22 1.14 9.82 2.60
N ILE A 23 2.02 10.40 1.79
CA ILE A 23 2.15 10.04 0.37
C ILE A 23 3.46 9.30 0.20
N PHE A 24 3.41 8.16 -0.48
CA PHE A 24 4.57 7.41 -0.95
C PHE A 24 4.64 7.51 -2.47
N GLU A 25 5.80 7.79 -3.00
CA GLU A 25 6.11 7.74 -4.41
C GLU A 25 7.16 6.66 -4.64
N GLY A 26 6.93 5.81 -5.63
CA GLY A 26 7.81 4.70 -5.97
C GLY A 26 8.17 4.68 -7.44
N THR A 27 9.39 4.27 -7.74
CA THR A 27 9.88 4.02 -9.09
C THR A 27 10.61 2.70 -9.11
N GLY A 28 10.54 1.97 -10.19
CA GLY A 28 11.23 0.69 -10.27
C GLY A 28 11.04 0.01 -11.60
N LYS A 29 11.45 -1.24 -11.63
CA LYS A 29 11.32 -2.13 -12.77
C LYS A 29 10.50 -3.35 -12.37
N ALA A 30 9.49 -3.68 -13.18
CA ALA A 30 8.65 -4.84 -12.98
C ALA A 30 9.02 -5.95 -13.97
N ASP A 31 8.93 -7.18 -13.51
CA ASP A 31 9.03 -8.40 -14.28
C ASP A 31 7.75 -9.22 -14.08
N ILE A 32 7.06 -9.54 -15.18
CA ILE A 32 5.77 -10.23 -15.17
C ILE A 32 5.87 -11.44 -16.07
N ASN A 33 5.95 -12.62 -15.47
CA ASN A 33 6.14 -13.89 -16.16
C ASN A 33 5.11 -14.94 -15.75
N GLY A 34 4.63 -15.73 -16.70
CA GLY A 34 3.65 -16.79 -16.43
C GLY A 34 2.99 -17.33 -17.68
N TYR A 35 1.78 -17.81 -17.51
CA TYR A 35 1.06 -18.55 -18.55
C TYR A 35 -0.20 -17.79 -18.98
N THR A 36 -0.49 -17.88 -20.29
CA THR A 36 -1.79 -17.58 -20.85
C THR A 36 -2.38 -18.90 -21.38
N PHE A 37 -3.62 -19.19 -21.00
CA PHE A 37 -4.31 -20.43 -21.33
C PHE A 37 -5.09 -20.30 -22.64
N ASN A 38 -5.56 -21.43 -23.17
CA ASN A 38 -6.30 -21.48 -24.45
C ASN A 38 -7.63 -20.73 -24.40
N ASP A 39 -8.22 -20.52 -23.22
CA ASP A 39 -9.44 -19.74 -23.02
C ASP A 39 -9.18 -18.23 -22.82
N ASN A 40 -7.96 -17.77 -23.10
CA ASN A 40 -7.47 -16.41 -22.88
C ASN A 40 -7.33 -15.98 -21.40
N SER A 41 -7.62 -16.85 -20.44
CA SER A 41 -7.25 -16.56 -19.06
C SER A 41 -5.75 -16.59 -18.86
N SER A 42 -5.25 -15.92 -17.81
CA SER A 42 -3.82 -15.93 -17.52
C SER A 42 -3.52 -15.93 -16.03
N TYR A 43 -2.39 -16.54 -15.69
CA TYR A 43 -1.80 -16.50 -14.36
C TYR A 43 -0.32 -16.14 -14.49
N LYS A 44 0.06 -15.01 -13.93
CA LYS A 44 1.42 -14.49 -14.03
C LYS A 44 1.95 -14.12 -12.65
N LEU A 45 3.22 -14.34 -12.44
CA LEU A 45 3.97 -13.85 -11.28
C LEU A 45 4.44 -12.44 -11.56
N TYR A 46 4.25 -11.57 -10.57
CA TYR A 46 4.75 -10.22 -10.56
C TYR A 46 5.93 -10.12 -9.61
N ARG A 47 7.02 -9.54 -10.07
CA ARG A 47 8.17 -9.15 -9.24
C ARG A 47 8.59 -7.74 -9.62
N SER A 48 8.96 -6.94 -8.65
CA SER A 48 9.60 -5.65 -8.93
C SER A 48 10.56 -5.24 -7.83
N ASN A 49 11.54 -4.46 -8.23
CA ASN A 49 12.48 -3.80 -7.34
C ASN A 49 12.58 -2.33 -7.71
N GLY A 50 12.79 -1.49 -6.72
CA GLY A 50 12.89 -0.06 -6.99
C GLY A 50 13.16 0.76 -5.74
N HIS A 51 12.89 2.04 -5.86
CA HIS A 51 13.10 3.03 -4.83
C HIS A 51 11.77 3.67 -4.45
N TRP A 52 11.66 4.11 -3.22
CA TRP A 52 10.52 4.87 -2.75
C TRP A 52 10.97 6.07 -1.92
N LYS A 53 10.11 7.07 -1.86
CA LYS A 53 10.21 8.21 -0.93
C LYS A 53 8.83 8.53 -0.38
N SER A 54 8.79 9.14 0.80
CA SER A 54 7.57 9.61 1.43
C SER A 54 7.50 11.14 1.48
N SER A 55 6.29 11.65 1.67
CA SER A 55 6.07 13.09 1.92
C SER A 55 6.67 13.57 3.25
N THR A 56 7.07 12.66 4.14
CA THR A 56 7.74 12.96 5.42
C THR A 56 9.26 12.99 5.32
N GLY A 57 9.82 12.70 4.13
CA GLY A 57 11.26 12.77 3.86
C GLY A 57 12.00 11.44 4.02
N ASP A 58 11.33 10.36 4.43
CA ASP A 58 11.94 9.03 4.40
C ASP A 58 12.02 8.52 2.96
N PHE A 59 13.03 7.71 2.68
CA PHE A 59 13.26 7.07 1.40
C PHE A 59 13.94 5.72 1.57
N GLY A 60 13.94 4.90 0.53
CA GLY A 60 14.57 3.60 0.61
C GLY A 60 14.33 2.73 -0.61
N LEU A 61 14.46 1.43 -0.40
CA LEU A 61 14.26 0.41 -1.43
C LEU A 61 12.94 -0.32 -1.21
N HIS A 62 12.34 -0.77 -2.29
CA HIS A 62 11.23 -1.72 -2.20
C HIS A 62 11.47 -2.95 -3.06
N THR A 63 10.91 -4.06 -2.58
CA THR A 63 10.80 -5.31 -3.32
C THR A 63 9.36 -5.76 -3.25
N CYS A 64 8.77 -6.00 -4.42
CA CYS A 64 7.39 -6.45 -4.53
C CYS A 64 7.31 -7.83 -5.16
N MET A 65 6.34 -8.63 -4.71
CA MET A 65 6.01 -9.92 -5.31
C MET A 65 4.52 -10.22 -5.15
N GLY A 66 3.98 -10.92 -6.13
CA GLY A 66 2.58 -11.31 -6.11
C GLY A 66 2.12 -11.90 -7.42
N THR A 67 0.83 -11.76 -7.70
CA THR A 67 0.19 -12.33 -8.89
C THR A 67 -0.58 -11.29 -9.68
N VAL A 68 -0.55 -11.48 -10.99
CA VAL A 68 -1.42 -10.81 -11.95
C VAL A 68 -2.21 -11.90 -12.67
N THR A 69 -3.52 -11.82 -12.59
CA THR A 69 -4.42 -12.80 -13.20
C THR A 69 -5.36 -12.13 -14.17
N SER A 70 -5.81 -12.87 -15.17
CA SER A 70 -6.93 -12.47 -16.04
C SER A 70 -7.87 -13.66 -16.18
N ASP A 71 -9.17 -13.44 -16.03
CA ASP A 71 -10.15 -14.46 -16.34
C ASP A 71 -10.45 -14.50 -17.85
N LYS A 72 -11.23 -15.48 -18.28
CA LYS A 72 -11.63 -15.66 -19.69
C LYS A 72 -12.45 -14.48 -20.26
N ASN A 73 -13.00 -13.63 -19.41
CA ASN A 73 -13.76 -12.44 -19.79
C ASN A 73 -12.91 -11.17 -19.78
N GLY A 74 -11.59 -11.29 -19.50
CA GLY A 74 -10.66 -10.17 -19.48
C GLY A 74 -10.64 -9.41 -18.15
N LYS A 75 -11.35 -9.89 -17.11
CA LYS A 75 -11.26 -9.28 -15.78
C LYS A 75 -9.90 -9.59 -15.16
N ASN A 76 -9.17 -8.56 -14.84
CA ASN A 76 -7.82 -8.64 -14.31
C ASN A 76 -7.82 -8.52 -12.77
N GLY A 77 -7.04 -9.36 -12.13
CA GLY A 77 -6.72 -9.28 -10.70
C GLY A 77 -5.25 -8.94 -10.51
N PHE A 78 -4.95 -8.03 -9.61
CA PHE A 78 -3.60 -7.68 -9.18
C PHE A 78 -3.54 -7.78 -7.66
N ASN A 79 -2.68 -8.65 -7.15
CA ASN A 79 -2.52 -8.89 -5.72
C ASN A 79 -1.03 -9.03 -5.40
N VAL A 80 -0.44 -7.97 -4.89
CA VAL A 80 1.01 -7.85 -4.72
C VAL A 80 1.34 -7.33 -3.33
N TYR A 81 2.38 -7.89 -2.72
CA TYR A 81 2.95 -7.40 -1.47
C TYR A 81 4.28 -6.72 -1.75
N CYS A 82 4.43 -5.52 -1.24
CA CYS A 82 5.66 -4.72 -1.35
C CYS A 82 6.26 -4.50 0.04
N LYS A 83 7.44 -5.04 0.27
CA LYS A 83 8.26 -4.68 1.43
C LYS A 83 9.06 -3.44 1.09
N ASN A 84 8.86 -2.38 1.84
CA ASN A 84 9.52 -1.09 1.72
C ASN A 84 10.48 -0.95 2.90
N THR A 85 11.78 -0.89 2.63
CA THR A 85 12.82 -0.76 3.65
C THR A 85 13.43 0.63 3.54
N SER A 86 13.48 1.36 4.64
CA SER A 86 14.01 2.72 4.70
C SER A 86 15.53 2.75 4.80
N GLN A 87 16.10 3.94 4.65
CA GLN A 87 17.52 4.22 4.86
C GLN A 87 18.03 3.93 6.30
N LYS A 88 17.11 3.66 7.23
CA LYS A 88 17.41 3.32 8.64
C LYS A 88 17.11 1.86 8.97
N ASP A 89 16.93 1.01 7.96
CA ASP A 89 16.53 -0.39 8.06
C ASP A 89 15.16 -0.66 8.70
N ASP A 90 14.37 0.38 8.95
CA ASP A 90 12.96 0.24 9.27
C ASP A 90 12.17 -0.16 8.04
N TYR A 91 11.06 -0.88 8.23
CA TYR A 91 10.27 -1.35 7.09
C TYR A 91 8.77 -1.26 7.34
N PHE A 92 8.03 -1.29 6.25
CA PHE A 92 6.60 -1.60 6.22
C PHE A 92 6.27 -2.47 5.01
N ILE A 93 5.25 -3.31 5.15
CA ILE A 93 4.73 -4.16 4.08
C ILE A 93 3.35 -3.63 3.67
N MET A 94 3.23 -3.35 2.38
CA MET A 94 2.01 -2.87 1.78
C MET A 94 1.44 -3.96 0.87
N LYS A 95 0.17 -4.31 1.09
CA LYS A 95 -0.59 -5.14 0.16
C LYS A 95 -1.29 -4.23 -0.83
N ILE A 96 -0.99 -4.39 -2.11
CA ILE A 96 -1.59 -3.66 -3.23
C ILE A 96 -2.53 -4.59 -3.96
N TYR A 97 -3.75 -4.14 -4.23
CA TYR A 97 -4.73 -4.93 -4.94
C TYR A 97 -5.60 -4.05 -5.82
N ARG A 98 -5.99 -4.59 -6.96
CA ARG A 98 -6.92 -3.95 -7.87
C ARG A 98 -7.65 -5.00 -8.70
N ASP A 99 -8.90 -4.69 -8.99
CA ASP A 99 -9.69 -5.34 -10.03
C ASP A 99 -9.88 -4.29 -11.12
N SER A 100 -9.26 -4.47 -12.28
CA SER A 100 -9.40 -3.54 -13.40
C SER A 100 -9.39 -4.29 -14.72
N GLU A 101 -10.00 -3.70 -15.72
CA GLU A 101 -10.01 -4.23 -17.08
C GLU A 101 -8.66 -4.01 -17.80
N TYR A 102 -7.77 -3.16 -17.24
CA TYR A 102 -6.48 -2.80 -17.83
C TYR A 102 -5.32 -3.30 -16.99
N GLN A 103 -4.39 -4.04 -17.60
CA GLN A 103 -3.19 -4.57 -16.92
C GLN A 103 -2.07 -3.53 -16.79
N GLU A 104 -1.95 -2.62 -17.74
CA GLU A 104 -0.74 -1.80 -17.95
C GLU A 104 -0.67 -0.55 -17.08
N SER A 105 -1.79 0.00 -16.71
CA SER A 105 -1.84 1.20 -15.85
C SER A 105 -3.15 1.20 -15.09
N GLY A 106 -3.18 1.83 -13.92
CA GLY A 106 -4.47 1.95 -13.26
C GLY A 106 -4.40 2.40 -11.82
N ALA A 107 -5.60 2.69 -11.35
CA ALA A 107 -5.87 2.97 -9.95
C ALA A 107 -6.23 1.66 -9.23
N GLY A 108 -5.87 1.59 -7.96
CA GLY A 108 -6.18 0.48 -7.08
C GLY A 108 -6.22 0.93 -5.64
N ARG A 109 -6.12 -0.04 -4.76
CA ARG A 109 -6.05 0.19 -3.32
C ARG A 109 -4.81 -0.47 -2.76
N ALA A 110 -4.36 0.04 -1.63
CA ALA A 110 -3.34 -0.62 -0.84
C ALA A 110 -3.68 -0.48 0.64
N ILE A 111 -3.14 -1.40 1.42
CA ILE A 111 -3.23 -1.37 2.88
C ILE A 111 -1.86 -1.74 3.46
N ILE A 112 -1.43 -1.04 4.49
CA ILE A 112 -0.22 -1.40 5.22
C ILE A 112 -0.59 -2.51 6.21
N VAL A 113 -0.02 -3.69 6.00
CA VAL A 113 -0.38 -4.92 6.74
C VAL A 113 0.59 -5.26 7.86
N GLU A 114 1.83 -4.79 7.75
CA GLU A 114 2.89 -5.04 8.72
C GLU A 114 3.90 -3.89 8.71
N ALA A 115 4.55 -3.62 9.82
CA ALA A 115 5.59 -2.60 9.89
C ALA A 115 6.51 -2.82 11.10
N SER A 116 7.76 -2.34 11.01
CA SER A 116 8.66 -2.18 12.14
C SER A 116 8.17 -1.10 13.10
N LYS A 117 8.78 -1.03 14.28
CA LYS A 117 8.34 -0.13 15.37
C LYS A 117 8.12 1.32 14.92
N ASN A 118 9.03 1.87 14.11
CA ASN A 118 8.96 3.28 13.69
C ASN A 118 7.81 3.57 12.72
N TYR A 119 7.35 2.57 11.97
CA TYR A 119 6.19 2.65 11.08
C TYR A 119 4.93 1.97 11.63
N SER A 120 4.95 1.47 12.87
CA SER A 120 3.83 0.71 13.45
C SER A 120 2.51 1.50 13.48
N HIS A 121 2.57 2.82 13.59
CA HIS A 121 1.41 3.71 13.53
C HIS A 121 0.71 3.71 12.15
N LEU A 122 1.36 3.21 11.11
CA LEU A 122 0.80 3.08 9.77
C LEU A 122 0.07 1.75 9.52
N ILE A 123 0.16 0.78 10.43
CA ILE A 123 -0.52 -0.52 10.27
C ILE A 123 -2.03 -0.29 10.19
N GLY A 124 -2.65 -0.86 9.15
CA GLY A 124 -4.07 -0.67 8.85
C GLY A 124 -4.38 0.60 8.05
N ALA A 125 -3.39 1.43 7.73
CA ALA A 125 -3.59 2.59 6.86
C ALA A 125 -4.09 2.16 5.48
N GLU A 126 -5.20 2.73 5.06
CA GLU A 126 -5.76 2.51 3.73
C GLU A 126 -5.23 3.56 2.76
N CYS A 127 -4.82 3.09 1.57
CA CYS A 127 -4.22 3.92 0.55
C CYS A 127 -4.98 3.81 -0.78
N SER A 128 -5.18 4.94 -1.44
CA SER A 128 -5.39 4.94 -2.89
C SER A 128 -4.03 4.70 -3.57
N HIS A 129 -4.03 3.86 -4.59
CA HIS A 129 -2.84 3.49 -5.35
C HIS A 129 -3.03 3.82 -6.81
N ALA A 130 -2.03 4.40 -7.43
CA ALA A 130 -1.96 4.62 -8.88
C ALA A 130 -0.59 4.19 -9.39
N VAL A 131 -0.56 3.58 -10.56
CA VAL A 131 0.67 3.16 -11.24
C VAL A 131 0.58 3.47 -12.74
N THR A 132 1.70 3.92 -13.29
CA THR A 132 1.90 4.10 -14.74
C THR A 132 3.16 3.38 -15.14
N TYR A 133 3.06 2.53 -16.16
CA TYR A 133 4.21 1.86 -16.77
C TYR A 133 4.74 2.68 -17.94
N LEU A 134 6.05 2.79 -18.00
CA LEU A 134 6.78 3.34 -19.14
C LEU A 134 7.15 2.21 -20.10
N LYS A 135 7.78 2.57 -21.20
CA LYS A 135 8.39 1.58 -22.10
C LYS A 135 9.34 0.68 -21.30
N SER A 136 9.37 -0.61 -21.60
CA SER A 136 10.31 -1.57 -21.00
C SER A 136 10.14 -1.91 -19.52
N SER A 137 8.91 -1.95 -19.00
CA SER A 137 8.63 -2.39 -17.64
C SER A 137 9.02 -1.44 -16.49
N ASP A 138 9.59 -0.29 -16.77
CA ASP A 138 9.80 0.76 -15.78
C ASP A 138 8.45 1.37 -15.37
N TYR A 139 8.30 1.72 -14.08
CA TYR A 139 7.05 2.30 -13.59
C TYR A 139 7.26 3.46 -12.61
N PHE A 140 6.22 4.28 -12.54
CA PHE A 140 5.97 5.20 -11.45
C PHE A 140 4.71 4.79 -10.70
N ALA A 141 4.77 4.81 -9.40
CA ALA A 141 3.63 4.52 -8.54
C ALA A 141 3.48 5.60 -7.47
N MET A 142 2.24 5.87 -7.09
CA MET A 142 1.91 6.78 -6.00
C MET A 142 0.89 6.11 -5.09
N GLN A 143 1.10 6.22 -3.79
CA GLN A 143 0.15 5.78 -2.77
C GLN A 143 -0.13 6.96 -1.85
N LYS A 144 -1.42 7.26 -1.67
CA LYS A 144 -1.89 8.27 -0.72
C LYS A 144 -2.64 7.55 0.39
N CYS A 145 -2.02 7.48 1.56
CA CYS A 145 -2.47 6.68 2.70
C CYS A 145 -3.07 7.57 3.80
N LYS A 146 -4.17 7.11 4.38
CA LYS A 146 -4.78 7.72 5.57
C LYS A 146 -4.64 6.75 6.74
N PHE A 147 -4.21 7.27 7.90
CA PHE A 147 -4.07 6.51 9.13
C PHE A 147 -4.70 7.26 10.31
N ARG A 148 -5.06 6.52 11.36
CA ARG A 148 -5.68 7.04 12.59
C ARG A 148 -4.74 6.95 13.77
#